data_74ba600e63712f653512fe3503ee5899
#
_entry.id   74ba600e63712f653512fe3503ee5899
#
_cell.length_a   1.000
_cell.length_b   1.000
_cell.length_c   1.000
_cell.angle_alpha   90.00
_cell.angle_beta   90.00
_cell.angle_gamma   90.00
#
_symmetry.space_group_name_H-M   'P 1'
#
loop_
_entity.id
_entity.type
_entity.pdbx_description
1 polymer ?
#
loop_
_entity_poly.entity_id
_entity_poly.type
_entity_poly.pdbx_seq_one_letter_code
_entity_poly.pdbx_strand_id
1 'polypeptide(L)'
;MTRKILLGDVFEKIKEIPDETVDVVCTSPPYWGLRDYGVEGQMGMEPDFHDYLAKLNTLMRELRRVLKKTGTVWVNLGDTYSTVSGGMKDIAKGNTKQYGKIQYLDKGTENKEVYGIDQTNMKKGLKPKCRVGIPERFYINCIDDGWIARNHIVWTKNNAMPSSVKDRFTNKWESVFFFAKEKKYYFNLDVVREECITKPKPFNVRVRDSNNA
;
A
#
# COMPACT_ATOMS: atom_id res chain seq x y z
N MET A 1 2.00 -26.01 -17.12
CA MET A 1 1.93 -25.32 -15.82
C MET A 1 0.58 -25.55 -15.20
N THR A 2 0.54 -26.05 -13.97
CA THR A 2 -0.70 -26.28 -13.22
C THR A 2 -1.09 -24.98 -12.51
N ARG A 3 -2.34 -24.57 -12.67
CA ARG A 3 -2.90 -23.42 -11.95
C ARG A 3 -3.74 -23.91 -10.79
N LYS A 4 -3.58 -23.34 -9.61
CA LYS A 4 -4.38 -23.64 -8.41
C LYS A 4 -4.96 -22.33 -7.85
N ILE A 5 -6.25 -22.34 -7.55
CA ILE A 5 -6.93 -21.24 -6.85
C ILE A 5 -7.26 -21.73 -5.45
N LEU A 6 -6.85 -20.95 -4.44
CA LEU A 6 -7.22 -21.17 -3.04
C LEU A 6 -8.29 -20.14 -2.69
N LEU A 7 -9.53 -20.57 -2.53
CA LEU A 7 -10.64 -19.71 -2.16
C LEU A 7 -10.77 -19.64 -0.64
N GLY A 8 -10.83 -18.43 -0.08
CA GLY A 8 -11.02 -18.18 1.33
C GLY A 8 -10.21 -17.01 1.86
N ASP A 9 -10.22 -16.81 3.18
CA ASP A 9 -9.41 -15.81 3.85
C ASP A 9 -7.91 -16.08 3.66
N VAL A 10 -7.14 -15.05 3.38
CA VAL A 10 -5.70 -15.17 3.08
C VAL A 10 -4.91 -15.72 4.27
N PHE A 11 -5.27 -15.37 5.51
CA PHE A 11 -4.58 -15.83 6.71
C PHE A 11 -4.82 -17.31 6.98
N GLU A 12 -5.94 -17.87 6.52
CA GLU A 12 -6.20 -19.30 6.59
C GLU A 12 -5.55 -20.04 5.40
N LYS A 13 -5.70 -19.51 4.19
CA LYS A 13 -5.24 -20.19 2.99
C LYS A 13 -3.72 -20.20 2.83
N ILE A 14 -3.02 -19.17 3.33
CA ILE A 14 -1.56 -19.16 3.29
C ILE A 14 -0.93 -20.26 4.15
N LYS A 15 -1.63 -20.76 5.17
CA LYS A 15 -1.19 -21.89 6.01
C LYS A 15 -1.13 -23.20 5.22
N GLU A 16 -1.92 -23.33 4.15
CA GLU A 16 -1.89 -24.49 3.26
C GLU A 16 -0.65 -24.52 2.35
N ILE A 17 0.09 -23.40 2.26
CA ILE A 17 1.28 -23.29 1.43
C ILE A 17 2.49 -23.68 2.26
N PRO A 18 3.29 -24.68 1.83
CA PRO A 18 4.49 -25.09 2.54
C PRO A 18 5.54 -23.98 2.59
N ASP A 19 6.41 -24.04 3.58
CA ASP A 19 7.55 -23.15 3.73
C ASP A 19 8.48 -23.23 2.52
N GLU A 20 9.06 -22.09 2.15
CA GLU A 20 10.10 -21.98 1.12
C GLU A 20 9.74 -22.59 -0.26
N THR A 21 8.46 -22.50 -0.65
CA THR A 21 7.99 -23.05 -1.94
C THR A 21 7.69 -22.00 -2.99
N VAL A 22 7.45 -20.73 -2.59
CA VAL A 22 7.03 -19.66 -3.48
C VAL A 22 8.24 -18.87 -3.97
N ASP A 23 8.35 -18.65 -5.28
CA ASP A 23 9.42 -17.85 -5.87
C ASP A 23 9.14 -16.35 -5.82
N VAL A 24 7.89 -15.96 -6.11
CA VAL A 24 7.48 -14.54 -6.21
C VAL A 24 6.07 -14.38 -5.67
N VAL A 25 5.84 -13.28 -4.95
CA VAL A 25 4.50 -12.80 -4.60
C VAL A 25 4.29 -11.44 -5.26
N CYS A 26 3.17 -11.28 -5.95
CA CYS A 26 2.71 -9.99 -6.45
C CYS A 26 1.28 -9.77 -5.97
N THR A 27 1.05 -8.71 -5.21
CA THR A 27 -0.25 -8.47 -4.58
C THR A 27 -0.59 -7.01 -4.45
N SER A 28 -1.90 -6.73 -4.39
CA SER A 28 -2.50 -5.46 -4.03
C SER A 28 -3.53 -5.76 -2.93
N PRO A 29 -3.14 -5.76 -1.66
CA PRO A 29 -4.09 -6.02 -0.58
C PRO A 29 -5.20 -4.96 -0.57
N PRO A 30 -6.38 -5.24 0.01
CA PRO A 30 -7.44 -4.26 0.14
C PRO A 30 -6.92 -2.99 0.81
N TYR A 31 -7.14 -1.82 0.18
CA TYR A 31 -6.68 -0.55 0.72
C TYR A 31 -7.56 -0.12 1.90
N TRP A 32 -6.96 0.47 2.90
CA TRP A 32 -7.68 0.90 4.10
C TRP A 32 -8.75 1.95 3.82
N GLY A 33 -9.99 1.66 4.24
CA GLY A 33 -11.14 2.55 4.10
C GLY A 33 -11.60 2.81 2.66
N LEU A 34 -11.16 1.99 1.67
CA LEU A 34 -11.49 2.26 0.27
C LEU A 34 -12.70 1.46 -0.22
N ARG A 35 -12.79 0.17 0.08
CA ARG A 35 -13.86 -0.70 -0.42
C ARG A 35 -14.35 -1.66 0.64
N ASP A 36 -15.67 -1.69 0.80
CA ASP A 36 -16.37 -2.75 1.51
C ASP A 36 -16.80 -3.82 0.51
N TYR A 37 -16.32 -5.05 0.69
CA TYR A 37 -16.70 -6.20 -0.12
C TYR A 37 -17.85 -6.99 0.50
N GLY A 38 -18.41 -6.52 1.64
CA GLY A 38 -19.52 -7.16 2.34
C GLY A 38 -19.16 -8.46 3.06
N VAL A 39 -17.89 -8.67 3.36
CA VAL A 39 -17.38 -9.85 4.07
C VAL A 39 -16.99 -9.44 5.49
N GLU A 40 -17.55 -10.10 6.49
CA GLU A 40 -17.21 -9.85 7.89
C GLU A 40 -15.72 -10.13 8.13
N GLY A 41 -15.05 -9.22 8.85
CA GLY A 41 -13.63 -9.33 9.17
C GLY A 41 -12.67 -9.04 8.01
N GLN A 42 -13.17 -8.60 6.85
CA GLN A 42 -12.30 -8.26 5.71
C GLN A 42 -11.20 -7.27 6.09
N MET A 43 -10.02 -7.45 5.50
CA MET A 43 -8.92 -6.50 5.61
C MET A 43 -9.27 -5.18 4.91
N GLY A 44 -8.82 -4.05 5.48
CA GLY A 44 -9.04 -2.71 4.95
C GLY A 44 -10.25 -1.97 5.55
N MET A 45 -11.01 -2.62 6.43
CA MET A 45 -12.15 -2.02 7.14
C MET A 45 -11.91 -1.88 8.65
N GLU A 46 -10.67 -2.00 9.08
CA GLU A 46 -10.27 -1.79 10.48
C GLU A 46 -10.62 -0.35 10.91
N PRO A 47 -11.18 -0.16 12.11
CA PRO A 47 -11.49 1.17 12.65
C PRO A 47 -10.25 2.06 12.78
N ASP A 48 -9.07 1.44 12.92
CA ASP A 48 -7.80 2.10 13.10
C ASP A 48 -6.79 1.66 12.04
N PHE A 49 -6.13 2.63 11.41
CA PHE A 49 -5.09 2.33 10.43
C PHE A 49 -3.88 1.59 11.03
N HIS A 50 -3.63 1.72 12.34
CA HIS A 50 -2.58 0.95 13.00
C HIS A 50 -2.92 -0.54 13.04
N ASP A 51 -4.20 -0.89 13.28
CA ASP A 51 -4.67 -2.28 13.26
C ASP A 51 -4.56 -2.86 11.84
N TYR A 52 -4.92 -2.06 10.83
CA TYR A 52 -4.73 -2.43 9.43
C TYR A 52 -3.24 -2.69 9.10
N LEU A 53 -2.33 -1.79 9.52
CA LEU A 53 -0.89 -1.96 9.32
C LEU A 53 -0.36 -3.19 10.06
N ALA A 54 -0.86 -3.47 11.26
CA ALA A 54 -0.49 -4.67 12.01
C ALA A 54 -0.92 -5.96 11.29
N LYS A 55 -2.12 -5.98 10.70
CA LYS A 55 -2.57 -7.09 9.84
C LYS A 55 -1.70 -7.26 8.60
N LEU A 56 -1.35 -6.16 7.92
CA LEU A 56 -0.43 -6.21 6.78
C LEU A 56 0.94 -6.78 7.17
N ASN A 57 1.49 -6.35 8.31
CA ASN A 57 2.77 -6.87 8.80
C ASN A 57 2.68 -8.37 9.13
N THR A 58 1.56 -8.81 9.72
CA THR A 58 1.31 -10.24 9.95
C THR A 58 1.29 -11.03 8.64
N LEU A 59 0.61 -10.49 7.62
CA LEU A 59 0.60 -11.09 6.28
C LEU A 59 2.03 -11.15 5.70
N MET A 60 2.80 -10.09 5.82
CA MET A 60 4.18 -10.06 5.32
C MET A 60 5.08 -11.11 5.99
N ARG A 61 4.89 -11.39 7.29
CA ARG A 61 5.61 -12.46 7.99
C ARG A 61 5.27 -13.85 7.45
N GLU A 62 3.98 -14.10 7.18
CA GLU A 62 3.54 -15.35 6.55
C GLU A 62 4.05 -15.47 5.10
N LEU A 63 4.04 -14.37 4.34
CA LEU A 63 4.67 -14.34 3.01
C LEU A 63 6.15 -14.67 3.08
N ARG A 64 6.87 -14.17 4.11
CA ARG A 64 8.28 -14.50 4.32
C ARG A 64 8.49 -15.98 4.60
N ARG A 65 7.60 -16.64 5.33
CA ARG A 65 7.64 -18.08 5.61
C ARG A 65 7.55 -18.89 4.32
N VAL A 66 6.55 -18.60 3.49
CA VAL A 66 6.30 -19.39 2.26
C VAL A 66 7.27 -19.10 1.13
N LEU A 67 7.92 -17.95 1.13
CA LEU A 67 8.90 -17.56 0.12
C LEU A 67 10.19 -18.38 0.25
N LYS A 68 10.73 -18.82 -0.88
CA LYS A 68 12.10 -19.34 -0.98
C LYS A 68 13.11 -18.28 -0.51
N LYS A 69 14.32 -18.69 -0.16
CA LYS A 69 15.41 -17.77 0.19
C LYS A 69 15.72 -16.76 -0.92
N THR A 70 15.57 -17.18 -2.17
CA THR A 70 15.73 -16.30 -3.35
C THR A 70 14.46 -15.54 -3.74
N GLY A 71 13.38 -15.69 -2.98
CA GLY A 71 12.07 -15.17 -3.30
C GLY A 71 11.93 -13.66 -3.08
N THR A 72 10.98 -13.07 -3.81
CA THR A 72 10.70 -11.65 -3.79
C THR A 72 9.21 -11.35 -3.63
N VAL A 73 8.91 -10.18 -3.05
CA VAL A 73 7.52 -9.69 -2.88
C VAL A 73 7.36 -8.33 -3.53
N TRP A 74 6.27 -8.18 -4.26
CA TRP A 74 5.86 -6.94 -4.90
C TRP A 74 4.47 -6.55 -4.37
N VAL A 75 4.41 -5.40 -3.70
CA VAL A 75 3.17 -4.94 -3.05
C VAL A 75 2.77 -3.60 -3.62
N ASN A 76 1.60 -3.54 -4.27
CA ASN A 76 0.98 -2.28 -4.64
C ASN A 76 0.08 -1.81 -3.51
N LEU A 77 0.23 -0.56 -3.07
CA LEU A 77 -0.53 -0.01 -1.97
C LEU A 77 -0.87 1.45 -2.21
N GLY A 78 -2.15 1.77 -2.05
CA GLY A 78 -2.66 3.15 -2.08
C GLY A 78 -2.76 3.78 -0.70
N ASP A 79 -2.93 5.09 -0.69
CA ASP A 79 -3.10 5.88 0.52
C ASP A 79 -4.43 6.62 0.54
N THR A 80 -4.81 7.11 1.70
CA THR A 80 -6.02 7.89 1.92
C THR A 80 -5.72 9.15 2.73
N TYR A 81 -6.75 9.99 2.89
CA TYR A 81 -6.65 11.24 3.64
C TYR A 81 -7.57 11.20 4.85
N SER A 82 -7.10 11.74 5.95
CA SER A 82 -7.90 12.03 7.13
C SER A 82 -8.85 13.19 6.82
N THR A 83 -10.14 12.90 6.62
CA THR A 83 -11.14 13.91 6.26
C THR A 83 -12.27 13.97 7.28
N VAL A 84 -12.61 15.20 7.72
CA VAL A 84 -13.77 15.42 8.60
C VAL A 84 -15.05 15.69 7.83
N SER A 85 -14.97 16.28 6.65
CA SER A 85 -16.16 16.92 6.08
C SER A 85 -16.39 16.70 4.58
N GLY A 86 -15.45 16.14 3.84
CA GLY A 86 -15.62 15.92 2.40
C GLY A 86 -16.47 14.71 2.08
N GLY A 87 -16.26 13.60 2.78
CA GLY A 87 -17.03 12.36 2.60
C GLY A 87 -18.50 12.49 2.98
N MET A 88 -18.85 13.41 3.88
CA MET A 88 -20.24 13.58 4.31
C MET A 88 -21.16 14.19 3.25
N LYS A 89 -20.67 15.13 2.44
CA LYS A 89 -21.50 15.73 1.38
C LYS A 89 -21.80 14.76 0.25
N ASP A 90 -20.88 13.85 -0.04
CA ASP A 90 -21.06 12.82 -1.08
C ASP A 90 -21.93 11.66 -0.56
N ILE A 91 -21.86 11.34 0.73
CA ILE A 91 -22.70 10.34 1.41
C ILE A 91 -24.15 10.84 1.49
N ALA A 92 -24.38 12.12 1.81
CA ALA A 92 -25.72 12.71 1.84
C ALA A 92 -26.40 12.73 0.44
N LYS A 93 -25.67 12.51 -0.64
CA LYS A 93 -26.19 12.41 -2.01
C LYS A 93 -26.49 10.99 -2.49
N GLY A 94 -26.58 10.00 -1.58
CA GLY A 94 -27.11 8.67 -1.89
C GLY A 94 -26.11 7.58 -2.25
N ASN A 95 -24.81 7.81 -2.17
CA ASN A 95 -23.77 6.79 -2.38
C ASN A 95 -23.45 5.99 -1.10
N THR A 96 -24.49 5.61 -0.34
CA THR A 96 -24.40 5.06 1.02
C THR A 96 -24.03 3.58 1.09
N LYS A 97 -23.85 2.90 -0.03
CA LYS A 97 -23.59 1.44 -0.04
C LYS A 97 -22.15 1.04 0.31
N GLN A 98 -21.25 1.99 0.51
CA GLN A 98 -19.80 1.73 0.54
C GLN A 98 -19.13 1.90 1.92
N TYR A 99 -19.86 2.40 2.93
CA TYR A 99 -19.28 2.73 4.23
C TYR A 99 -20.22 2.32 5.38
N GLY A 100 -19.64 1.89 6.51
CA GLY A 100 -20.41 1.48 7.70
C GLY A 100 -21.26 2.61 8.31
N LYS A 101 -22.25 2.24 9.15
CA LYS A 101 -23.14 3.18 9.83
C LYS A 101 -22.39 4.07 10.82
N ILE A 102 -22.53 5.39 10.69
CA ILE A 102 -22.02 6.36 11.66
C ILE A 102 -23.18 7.18 12.20
N GLN A 103 -23.26 7.31 13.53
CA GLN A 103 -24.17 8.24 14.17
C GLN A 103 -23.49 9.60 14.36
N TYR A 104 -24.10 10.64 13.84
CA TYR A 104 -23.73 12.02 14.11
C TYR A 104 -24.65 12.64 15.15
N LEU A 105 -24.04 13.21 16.18
CA LEU A 105 -24.71 14.17 17.06
C LEU A 105 -24.51 15.55 16.49
N ASP A 106 -25.46 16.05 15.69
CA ASP A 106 -25.49 17.46 15.33
C ASP A 106 -26.19 18.24 16.45
N LYS A 107 -25.58 19.36 16.87
CA LYS A 107 -26.17 20.25 17.88
C LYS A 107 -27.37 20.94 17.27
N GLY A 108 -28.54 20.30 17.37
CA GLY A 108 -29.82 20.95 17.07
C GLY A 108 -30.76 20.28 16.09
N THR A 109 -30.46 19.08 15.61
CA THR A 109 -31.39 18.30 14.75
C THR A 109 -31.42 16.84 15.13
N GLU A 110 -32.61 16.22 14.98
CA GLU A 110 -32.84 14.81 15.26
C GLU A 110 -31.80 13.88 14.63
N ASN A 111 -31.43 12.81 15.34
CA ASN A 111 -30.46 11.80 14.95
C ASN A 111 -30.61 11.37 13.49
N LYS A 112 -29.76 11.82 12.59
CA LYS A 112 -29.64 11.28 11.25
C LYS A 112 -28.56 10.22 11.22
N GLU A 113 -28.92 9.00 10.88
CA GLU A 113 -27.95 7.95 10.55
C GLU A 113 -27.27 8.32 9.24
N VAL A 114 -25.96 8.50 9.28
CA VAL A 114 -25.13 8.76 8.10
C VAL A 114 -24.10 7.63 8.00
N TYR A 115 -23.96 7.08 6.81
CA TYR A 115 -22.95 6.06 6.53
C TYR A 115 -21.63 6.72 6.13
N GLY A 116 -20.51 6.33 6.72
CA GLY A 116 -19.19 6.90 6.42
C GLY A 116 -18.09 6.32 7.31
N ILE A 117 -16.85 6.68 7.05
CA ILE A 117 -15.71 6.28 7.89
C ILE A 117 -15.88 6.87 9.28
N ASP A 118 -15.76 6.02 10.30
CA ASP A 118 -15.87 6.42 11.70
C ASP A 118 -14.88 7.56 12.03
N GLN A 119 -15.43 8.67 12.57
CA GLN A 119 -14.61 9.81 13.02
C GLN A 119 -13.69 9.50 14.21
N THR A 120 -13.87 8.36 14.88
CA THR A 120 -12.96 7.92 15.94
C THR A 120 -11.53 7.76 15.44
N ASN A 121 -11.35 7.50 14.15
CA ASN A 121 -10.02 7.41 13.50
C ASN A 121 -9.27 8.75 13.50
N MET A 122 -9.97 9.88 13.66
CA MET A 122 -9.35 11.19 13.82
C MET A 122 -8.81 11.42 15.22
N LYS A 123 -9.27 10.69 16.23
CA LYS A 123 -8.80 10.81 17.62
C LYS A 123 -7.37 10.29 17.82
N LYS A 124 -6.76 9.63 16.82
CA LYS A 124 -5.41 9.06 16.92
C LYS A 124 -4.30 9.95 16.34
N GLY A 125 -4.45 11.26 16.44
CA GLY A 125 -3.35 12.21 16.25
C GLY A 125 -3.17 12.75 14.84
N LEU A 126 -3.99 12.34 13.85
CA LEU A 126 -3.94 12.92 12.51
C LEU A 126 -4.86 14.14 12.42
N LYS A 127 -4.31 15.25 11.95
CA LYS A 127 -5.10 16.45 11.66
C LYS A 127 -5.99 16.23 10.42
N PRO A 128 -7.16 16.90 10.35
CA PRO A 128 -7.98 16.91 9.13
C PRO A 128 -7.16 17.27 7.89
N LYS A 129 -7.48 16.67 6.75
CA LYS A 129 -6.80 16.81 5.45
C LYS A 129 -5.38 16.22 5.40
N CYS A 130 -4.90 15.62 6.47
CA CYS A 130 -3.60 14.96 6.47
C CYS A 130 -3.67 13.67 5.63
N ARG A 131 -2.67 13.44 4.81
CA ARG A 131 -2.44 12.12 4.23
C ARG A 131 -2.08 11.14 5.35
N VAL A 132 -2.66 9.95 5.36
CA VAL A 132 -2.45 8.97 6.45
C VAL A 132 -1.03 8.40 6.40
N GLY A 133 -0.47 8.25 5.20
CA GLY A 133 0.86 7.71 4.99
C GLY A 133 0.91 6.18 5.14
N ILE A 134 -0.16 5.48 4.76
CA ILE A 134 -0.24 4.01 4.83
C ILE A 134 0.93 3.35 4.09
N PRO A 135 1.23 3.70 2.82
CA PRO A 135 2.33 3.08 2.09
C PRO A 135 3.69 3.29 2.76
N GLU A 136 3.96 4.51 3.22
CA GLU A 136 5.23 4.87 3.87
C GLU A 136 5.41 4.14 5.19
N ARG A 137 4.36 4.07 6.01
CA ARG A 137 4.37 3.35 7.30
C ARG A 137 4.56 1.85 7.10
N PHE A 138 3.83 1.27 6.15
CA PHE A 138 3.98 -0.13 5.77
C PHE A 138 5.41 -0.44 5.31
N TYR A 139 5.98 0.41 4.45
CA TYR A 139 7.35 0.25 3.94
C TYR A 139 8.38 0.25 5.08
N ILE A 140 8.28 1.21 6.00
CA ILE A 140 9.17 1.30 7.17
C ILE A 140 8.99 0.10 8.08
N ASN A 141 7.75 -0.28 8.39
CA ASN A 141 7.47 -1.45 9.23
C ASN A 141 8.05 -2.74 8.63
N CYS A 142 8.01 -2.91 7.31
CA CYS A 142 8.62 -4.07 6.66
C CYS A 142 10.15 -4.07 6.81
N ILE A 143 10.80 -2.90 6.72
CA ILE A 143 12.24 -2.77 6.95
C ILE A 143 12.59 -3.15 8.39
N ASP A 144 11.84 -2.63 9.36
CA ASP A 144 12.04 -2.90 10.78
C ASP A 144 11.79 -4.39 11.11
N ASP A 145 10.90 -5.04 10.39
CA ASP A 145 10.61 -6.50 10.46
C ASP A 145 11.66 -7.35 9.71
N GLY A 146 12.72 -6.72 9.19
CA GLY A 146 13.88 -7.37 8.60
C GLY A 146 13.73 -7.73 7.11
N TRP A 147 12.78 -7.16 6.38
CA TRP A 147 12.74 -7.25 4.93
C TRP A 147 13.83 -6.41 4.28
N ILE A 148 14.39 -6.90 3.19
CA ILE A 148 15.32 -6.13 2.36
C ILE A 148 14.50 -5.34 1.35
N ALA A 149 14.27 -4.07 1.63
CA ALA A 149 13.58 -3.15 0.73
C ALA A 149 14.53 -2.77 -0.42
N ARG A 150 14.15 -3.13 -1.65
CA ARG A 150 14.98 -2.90 -2.84
C ARG A 150 14.59 -1.66 -3.61
N ASN A 151 13.28 -1.47 -3.83
CA ASN A 151 12.77 -0.30 -4.54
C ASN A 151 11.43 0.16 -3.96
N HIS A 152 11.23 1.45 -4.01
CA HIS A 152 9.93 2.09 -3.95
C HIS A 152 9.65 2.66 -5.35
N ILE A 153 8.76 2.01 -6.09
CA ILE A 153 8.41 2.34 -7.46
C ILE A 153 7.17 3.21 -7.45
N VAL A 154 7.19 4.28 -8.21
CA VAL A 154 6.04 5.16 -8.44
C VAL A 154 5.30 4.68 -9.69
N TRP A 155 4.13 4.07 -9.50
CA TRP A 155 3.29 3.67 -10.61
C TRP A 155 2.35 4.81 -10.99
N THR A 156 2.66 5.52 -12.07
CA THR A 156 1.87 6.64 -12.57
C THR A 156 0.65 6.18 -13.34
N LYS A 157 -0.46 6.90 -13.18
CA LYS A 157 -1.75 6.62 -13.85
C LYS A 157 -2.04 7.72 -14.88
N ASN A 158 -2.01 7.40 -16.17
CA ASN A 158 -2.33 8.36 -17.22
C ASN A 158 -3.80 8.83 -17.12
N ASN A 159 -4.72 7.92 -16.78
CA ASN A 159 -6.16 8.17 -16.64
C ASN A 159 -6.59 8.18 -15.17
N ALA A 160 -5.89 8.94 -14.31
CA ALA A 160 -6.30 9.10 -12.92
C ALA A 160 -7.67 9.79 -12.84
N MET A 161 -8.53 9.30 -11.94
CA MET A 161 -9.82 9.92 -11.69
C MET A 161 -9.64 11.37 -11.22
N PRO A 162 -10.35 12.35 -11.83
CA PRO A 162 -10.26 13.74 -11.40
C PRO A 162 -10.65 13.90 -9.93
N SER A 163 -9.95 14.75 -9.22
CA SER A 163 -10.28 15.11 -7.83
C SER A 163 -10.99 16.47 -7.81
N SER A 164 -12.12 16.54 -7.10
CA SER A 164 -12.84 17.82 -6.86
C SER A 164 -12.16 18.70 -5.80
N VAL A 165 -11.13 18.20 -5.13
CA VAL A 165 -10.40 18.91 -4.09
C VAL A 165 -9.55 20.02 -4.70
N LYS A 166 -9.68 21.25 -4.18
CA LYS A 166 -9.05 22.44 -4.76
C LYS A 166 -7.79 22.91 -4.04
N ASP A 167 -7.45 22.31 -2.90
CA ASP A 167 -6.35 22.72 -2.02
C ASP A 167 -5.20 21.71 -1.95
N ARG A 168 -5.13 20.80 -2.91
CA ARG A 168 -4.01 19.89 -3.14
C ARG A 168 -3.98 19.39 -4.58
N PHE A 169 -2.85 18.87 -5.00
CA PHE A 169 -2.72 18.23 -6.31
C PHE A 169 -3.51 16.92 -6.37
N THR A 170 -4.01 16.59 -7.56
CA THR A 170 -4.62 15.29 -7.82
C THR A 170 -3.55 14.19 -7.73
N ASN A 171 -3.80 13.18 -6.91
CA ASN A 171 -2.90 12.04 -6.81
C ASN A 171 -3.04 11.13 -8.05
N LYS A 172 -1.98 11.04 -8.85
CA LYS A 172 -1.94 10.28 -10.11
C LYS A 172 -1.00 9.09 -10.07
N TRP A 173 -0.63 8.63 -8.89
CA TRP A 173 0.30 7.51 -8.73
C TRP A 173 -0.06 6.66 -7.51
N GLU A 174 0.46 5.46 -7.50
CA GLU A 174 0.44 4.54 -6.37
C GLU A 174 1.84 4.00 -6.11
N SER A 175 2.07 3.55 -4.88
CA SER A 175 3.33 2.93 -4.47
C SER A 175 3.34 1.45 -4.85
N VAL A 176 4.42 1.01 -5.50
CA VAL A 176 4.73 -0.41 -5.64
C VAL A 176 6.06 -0.66 -4.94
N PHE A 177 6.04 -1.51 -3.93
CA PHE A 177 7.22 -1.84 -3.14
C PHE A 177 7.79 -3.16 -3.61
N PHE A 178 9.11 -3.19 -3.77
CA PHE A 178 9.86 -4.38 -4.07
C PHE A 178 10.71 -4.78 -2.85
N PHE A 179 10.42 -5.97 -2.30
CA PHE A 179 11.14 -6.55 -1.18
C PHE A 179 11.77 -7.88 -1.57
N ALA A 180 12.93 -8.16 -0.98
CA ALA A 180 13.58 -9.47 -1.05
C ALA A 180 13.67 -10.08 0.36
N LYS A 181 13.57 -11.42 0.45
CA LYS A 181 13.70 -12.17 1.71
C LYS A 181 15.15 -12.16 2.20
N GLU A 182 16.11 -12.39 1.29
CA GLU A 182 17.53 -12.52 1.57
C GLU A 182 18.38 -11.66 0.63
N LYS A 183 19.68 -11.47 0.97
CA LYS A 183 20.62 -10.69 0.15
C LYS A 183 20.80 -11.26 -1.26
N LYS A 184 20.72 -12.58 -1.42
CA LYS A 184 20.78 -13.24 -2.72
C LYS A 184 19.37 -13.61 -3.14
N TYR A 185 18.85 -12.94 -4.14
CA TYR A 185 17.51 -13.16 -4.71
C TYR A 185 17.60 -13.19 -6.24
N TYR A 186 16.59 -13.75 -6.88
CA TYR A 186 16.50 -13.76 -8.34
C TYR A 186 16.02 -12.40 -8.85
N PHE A 187 16.80 -11.81 -9.77
CA PHE A 187 16.41 -10.64 -10.52
C PHE A 187 17.09 -10.65 -11.90
N ASN A 188 16.29 -10.69 -12.98
CA ASN A 188 16.82 -10.66 -14.34
C ASN A 188 16.78 -9.22 -14.87
N LEU A 189 17.87 -8.49 -14.68
CA LEU A 189 17.98 -7.10 -15.10
C LEU A 189 17.95 -6.94 -16.63
N ASP A 190 18.49 -7.91 -17.37
CA ASP A 190 18.63 -7.77 -18.83
C ASP A 190 17.27 -7.72 -19.56
N VAL A 191 16.26 -8.40 -19.01
CA VAL A 191 14.89 -8.39 -19.57
C VAL A 191 14.20 -7.02 -19.44
N VAL A 192 14.61 -6.20 -18.48
CA VAL A 192 14.00 -4.87 -18.20
C VAL A 192 14.88 -3.71 -18.60
N ARG A 193 16.02 -3.96 -19.26
CA ARG A 193 16.89 -2.91 -19.79
C ARG A 193 16.23 -2.25 -21.00
N GLU A 194 16.26 -0.94 -21.03
CA GLU A 194 15.93 -0.13 -22.18
C GLU A 194 17.20 0.29 -22.91
N GLU A 195 17.11 0.49 -24.23
CA GLU A 195 18.24 1.01 -25.02
C GLU A 195 18.59 2.43 -24.58
N CYS A 196 19.89 2.71 -24.45
CA CYS A 196 20.37 4.02 -24.06
C CYS A 196 20.15 5.01 -25.22
N ILE A 197 19.27 5.97 -25.04
CA ILE A 197 18.95 7.01 -26.04
C ILE A 197 20.11 8.01 -26.21
N THR A 198 20.94 8.19 -25.17
CA THR A 198 22.09 9.08 -25.20
C THR A 198 23.38 8.30 -25.38
N LYS A 199 24.19 8.69 -26.37
CA LYS A 199 25.57 8.15 -26.50
C LYS A 199 26.31 8.40 -25.20
N PRO A 200 26.98 7.39 -24.62
CA PRO A 200 27.75 7.58 -23.40
C PRO A 200 28.87 8.62 -23.71
N LYS A 201 28.92 9.69 -22.92
CA LYS A 201 30.06 10.61 -22.95
C LYS A 201 31.28 9.83 -22.45
N PRO A 202 32.47 9.99 -23.12
CA PRO A 202 33.67 9.36 -22.62
C PRO A 202 33.91 9.81 -21.17
N PHE A 203 34.16 8.84 -20.31
CA PHE A 203 34.45 9.10 -18.90
C PHE A 203 35.85 9.63 -18.80
N ASN A 204 36.03 10.94 -18.70
CA ASN A 204 37.32 11.53 -18.42
C ASN A 204 37.69 11.23 -16.97
N VAL A 205 38.43 10.16 -16.76
CA VAL A 205 39.12 9.90 -15.50
C VAL A 205 40.14 11.04 -15.32
N ARG A 206 39.85 12.01 -14.47
CA ARG A 206 40.88 12.90 -13.94
C ARG A 206 41.75 12.06 -13.03
N VAL A 207 42.89 11.54 -13.57
CA VAL A 207 43.98 11.04 -12.75
C VAL A 207 44.42 12.23 -11.91
N ARG A 208 44.22 12.20 -10.61
CA ARG A 208 44.89 13.14 -9.72
C ARG A 208 46.38 12.74 -9.74
N ASP A 209 47.21 13.53 -10.39
CA ASP A 209 48.64 13.40 -10.25
C ASP A 209 49.00 13.55 -8.77
N SER A 210 49.50 12.46 -8.20
CA SER A 210 49.95 12.37 -6.80
C SER A 210 51.37 12.95 -6.61
N ASN A 211 51.84 13.81 -7.52
CA ASN A 211 53.13 14.46 -7.43
C ASN A 211 52.94 15.94 -7.14
N ASN A 212 52.72 16.29 -5.89
CA ASN A 212 53.13 17.51 -5.24
C ASN A 212 53.11 17.28 -3.73
N ALA A 213 54.22 16.74 -3.24
CA ALA A 213 54.60 16.85 -1.83
C ALA A 213 55.40 18.13 -1.66
#